data_df758a19b944589b80aea39c0122d7da
#
_entry.id   df758a19b944589b80aea39c0122d7da
#
_cell.length_a   1.000
_cell.length_b   1.000
_cell.length_c   1.000
_cell.angle_alpha   90.00
_cell.angle_beta   90.00
_cell.angle_gamma   90.00
#
_symmetry.space_group_name_H-M   'P 1'
#
loop_
_entity.id
_entity.type
_entity.pdbx_description
1 polymer ?
#
loop_
_entity_poly.entity_id
_entity_poly.type
_entity_poly.pdbx_seq_one_letter_code
_entity_poly.pdbx_strand_id
1 'polypeptide(L)'
;DRVVQMATLLVIEPIFEADFMDCSHGFRPGRRAHGALKQVRDNLHQGRRQVYDADLSSYFDSIDHDQLLEKVQRRISDRSVLKLMRMWLKSPVVEEGNKGGGRPSKKGTPQGGVISPLLANIYLHGFDRAFYRDPRGPYQVANARLVRYADDLVIVARYIGPRITDWVRDTLEG
;
A
#
# COMPACT_ATOMS: atom_id res chain seq x y z
N ASP A 1 16.42 -9.75 -14.80
CA ASP A 1 15.69 -9.98 -13.54
C ASP A 1 14.18 -9.78 -13.57
N ARG A 2 13.64 -9.04 -14.53
CA ARG A 2 12.18 -8.83 -14.66
C ARG A 2 11.40 -10.13 -14.84
N VAL A 3 11.96 -11.12 -15.54
CA VAL A 3 11.33 -12.44 -15.74
C VAL A 3 11.17 -13.17 -14.40
N VAL A 4 12.20 -13.15 -13.56
CA VAL A 4 12.17 -13.81 -12.24
C VAL A 4 11.20 -13.07 -11.31
N GLN A 5 11.16 -11.73 -11.34
CA GLN A 5 10.18 -10.95 -10.61
C GLN A 5 8.75 -11.29 -11.05
N MET A 6 8.49 -11.39 -12.36
CA MET A 6 7.18 -11.75 -12.88
C MET A 6 6.78 -13.17 -12.47
N ALA A 7 7.67 -14.14 -12.58
CA ALA A 7 7.40 -15.50 -12.13
C ALA A 7 7.07 -15.57 -10.64
N THR A 8 7.81 -14.84 -9.82
CA THR A 8 7.54 -14.73 -8.38
C THR A 8 6.19 -14.04 -8.12
N LEU A 9 5.91 -12.93 -8.82
CA LEU A 9 4.65 -12.21 -8.72
C LEU A 9 3.46 -13.14 -8.98
N LEU A 10 3.47 -13.88 -10.08
CA LEU A 10 2.39 -14.80 -10.45
C LEU A 10 2.10 -15.87 -9.37
N VAL A 11 3.11 -16.27 -8.61
CA VAL A 11 2.95 -17.26 -7.53
C VAL A 11 2.41 -16.64 -6.25
N ILE A 12 2.91 -15.45 -5.87
CA ILE A 12 2.59 -14.87 -4.55
C ILE A 12 1.40 -13.93 -4.59
N GLU A 13 1.10 -13.27 -5.72
CA GLU A 13 -0.01 -12.32 -5.84
C GLU A 13 -1.35 -12.90 -5.40
N PRO A 14 -1.77 -14.12 -5.81
CA PRO A 14 -3.03 -14.69 -5.36
C PRO A 14 -3.13 -14.88 -3.85
N ILE A 15 -1.98 -15.11 -3.17
CA ILE A 15 -1.93 -15.30 -1.71
C ILE A 15 -2.28 -14.00 -0.99
N PHE A 16 -1.72 -12.87 -1.45
CA PHE A 16 -1.98 -11.56 -0.86
C PHE A 16 -3.32 -10.97 -1.33
N GLU A 17 -3.70 -11.24 -2.58
CA GLU A 17 -4.99 -10.78 -3.12
C GLU A 17 -6.17 -11.32 -2.30
N ALA A 18 -6.06 -12.53 -1.75
CA ALA A 18 -7.05 -13.10 -0.84
C ALA A 18 -7.20 -12.34 0.50
N ASP A 19 -6.17 -11.60 0.90
CA ASP A 19 -6.18 -10.84 2.16
C ASP A 19 -6.60 -9.37 1.96
N PHE A 20 -6.35 -8.80 0.78
CA PHE A 20 -6.56 -7.38 0.53
C PHE A 20 -8.03 -6.97 0.68
N MET A 21 -8.22 -5.84 1.33
CA MET A 21 -9.56 -5.29 1.59
C MET A 21 -10.18 -4.66 0.33
N ASP A 22 -11.50 -4.59 0.31
CA ASP A 22 -12.25 -4.03 -0.83
C ASP A 22 -12.05 -2.53 -1.04
N CYS A 23 -11.53 -1.81 -0.07
CA CYS A 23 -11.18 -0.41 -0.19
C CYS A 23 -9.96 -0.15 -1.07
N SER A 24 -9.11 -1.16 -1.32
CA SER A 24 -7.90 -1.04 -2.14
C SER A 24 -8.16 -1.43 -3.59
N HIS A 25 -7.82 -0.55 -4.54
CA HIS A 25 -8.12 -0.72 -5.97
C HIS A 25 -6.89 -0.71 -6.88
N GLY A 26 -5.86 0.09 -6.57
CA GLY A 26 -4.68 0.24 -7.42
C GLY A 26 -3.80 -1.01 -7.48
N PHE A 27 -3.26 -1.30 -8.65
CA PHE A 27 -2.32 -2.41 -8.90
C PHE A 27 -2.84 -3.79 -8.49
N ARG A 28 -4.14 -4.02 -8.59
CA ARG A 28 -4.77 -5.29 -8.25
C ARG A 28 -5.47 -5.93 -9.45
N PRO A 29 -5.40 -7.25 -9.63
CA PRO A 29 -6.09 -7.96 -10.69
C PRO A 29 -7.60 -7.68 -10.70
N GLY A 30 -8.16 -7.39 -11.87
CA GLY A 30 -9.60 -7.16 -12.02
C GLY A 30 -10.13 -5.84 -11.44
N ARG A 31 -9.30 -5.05 -10.74
CA ARG A 31 -9.68 -3.74 -10.19
C ARG A 31 -9.19 -2.60 -11.07
N ARG A 32 -9.97 -1.51 -11.13
CA ARG A 32 -9.70 -0.36 -11.99
C ARG A 32 -10.05 0.94 -11.27
N ALA A 33 -9.47 2.07 -11.72
CA ALA A 33 -9.76 3.39 -11.18
C ALA A 33 -11.27 3.72 -11.17
N HIS A 34 -12.02 3.28 -12.20
CA HIS A 34 -13.48 3.44 -12.24
C HIS A 34 -14.20 2.76 -11.06
N GLY A 35 -13.67 1.65 -10.54
CA GLY A 35 -14.20 1.00 -9.35
C GLY A 35 -14.02 1.85 -8.10
N ALA A 36 -12.84 2.46 -7.94
CA ALA A 36 -12.56 3.40 -6.85
C ALA A 36 -13.48 4.63 -6.93
N LEU A 37 -13.57 5.26 -8.10
CA LEU A 37 -14.46 6.41 -8.31
C LEU A 37 -15.93 6.07 -8.05
N LYS A 38 -16.40 4.90 -8.49
CA LYS A 38 -17.74 4.42 -8.18
C LYS A 38 -17.95 4.31 -6.68
N GLN A 39 -16.99 3.73 -5.96
CA GLN A 39 -17.08 3.57 -4.50
C GLN A 39 -17.13 4.93 -3.78
N VAL A 40 -16.32 5.91 -4.21
CA VAL A 40 -16.39 7.29 -3.69
C VAL A 40 -17.78 7.88 -3.93
N ARG A 41 -18.28 7.84 -5.18
CA ARG A 41 -19.59 8.36 -5.54
C ARG A 41 -20.71 7.72 -4.70
N ASP A 42 -20.71 6.40 -4.57
CA ASP A 42 -21.76 5.67 -3.84
C ASP A 42 -21.75 6.06 -2.35
N ASN A 43 -20.57 6.30 -1.76
CA ASN A 43 -20.44 6.82 -0.39
C ASN A 43 -20.97 8.26 -0.25
N LEU A 44 -20.72 9.13 -1.23
CA LEU A 44 -21.26 10.50 -1.25
C LEU A 44 -22.80 10.49 -1.31
N HIS A 45 -23.40 9.62 -2.11
CA HIS A 45 -24.84 9.42 -2.17
C HIS A 45 -25.44 8.90 -0.86
N GLN A 46 -24.65 8.13 -0.07
CA GLN A 46 -25.04 7.69 1.27
C GLN A 46 -24.87 8.77 2.36
N GLY A 47 -24.57 10.00 1.96
CA GLY A 47 -24.50 11.16 2.85
C GLY A 47 -23.14 11.38 3.52
N ARG A 48 -22.08 10.67 3.08
CA ARG A 48 -20.69 10.93 3.51
C ARG A 48 -20.09 12.00 2.62
N ARG A 49 -20.41 13.27 2.90
CA ARG A 49 -20.10 14.40 2.01
C ARG A 49 -18.79 15.10 2.33
N GLN A 50 -18.18 14.83 3.48
CA GLN A 50 -16.85 15.35 3.78
C GLN A 50 -15.79 14.37 3.26
N VAL A 51 -14.77 14.94 2.65
CA VAL A 51 -13.67 14.20 2.01
C VAL A 51 -12.35 14.65 2.64
N TYR A 52 -11.54 13.71 3.02
CA TYR A 52 -10.15 13.92 3.37
C TYR A 52 -9.31 13.17 2.35
N ASP A 53 -8.55 13.95 1.59
CA ASP A 53 -7.63 13.46 0.58
C ASP A 53 -6.23 13.46 1.19
N ALA A 54 -5.59 12.30 1.23
CA ALA A 54 -4.26 12.13 1.76
C ALA A 54 -3.36 11.52 0.70
N ASP A 55 -2.42 12.31 0.22
CA ASP A 55 -1.36 11.89 -0.68
C ASP A 55 -0.13 11.51 0.14
N LEU A 56 0.39 10.31 -0.12
CA LEU A 56 1.61 9.81 0.51
C LEU A 56 2.82 10.23 -0.35
N SER A 57 3.36 11.42 -0.07
CA SER A 57 4.54 11.91 -0.79
C SER A 57 5.70 10.93 -0.70
N SER A 58 6.28 10.58 -1.87
CA SER A 58 7.44 9.66 -1.98
C SER A 58 7.21 8.31 -1.30
N TYR A 59 5.96 7.82 -1.32
CA TYR A 59 5.58 6.60 -0.61
C TYR A 59 6.47 5.40 -0.98
N PHE A 60 6.68 5.15 -2.27
CA PHE A 60 7.51 4.04 -2.74
C PHE A 60 8.95 4.11 -2.24
N ASP A 61 9.47 5.32 -2.03
CA ASP A 61 10.84 5.56 -1.54
C ASP A 61 10.94 5.48 0.00
N SER A 62 9.80 5.58 0.69
CA SER A 62 9.73 5.57 2.15
C SER A 62 9.54 4.17 2.77
N ILE A 63 9.14 3.17 1.99
CA ILE A 63 8.85 1.82 2.46
C ILE A 63 10.06 1.21 3.17
N ASP A 64 9.94 0.93 4.45
CA ASP A 64 10.97 0.27 5.23
C ASP A 64 11.08 -1.21 4.85
N HIS A 65 12.30 -1.67 4.50
CA HIS A 65 12.52 -3.03 4.00
C HIS A 65 12.26 -4.10 5.06
N ASP A 66 12.63 -3.85 6.31
CA ASP A 66 12.49 -4.84 7.38
C ASP A 66 11.02 -5.01 7.77
N GLN A 67 10.28 -3.90 7.88
CA GLN A 67 8.84 -3.92 8.12
C GLN A 67 8.07 -4.58 6.96
N LEU A 68 8.44 -4.28 5.71
CA LEU A 68 7.83 -4.92 4.54
C LEU A 68 8.06 -6.43 4.55
N LEU A 69 9.30 -6.86 4.79
CA LEU A 69 9.65 -8.29 4.83
C LEU A 69 8.95 -9.02 5.98
N GLU A 70 8.77 -8.39 7.13
CA GLU A 70 7.96 -8.94 8.22
C GLU A 70 6.51 -9.19 7.78
N LYS A 71 5.90 -8.20 7.08
CA LYS A 71 4.54 -8.36 6.55
C LYS A 71 4.45 -9.48 5.52
N VAL A 72 5.45 -9.62 4.64
CA VAL A 72 5.53 -10.71 3.67
C VAL A 72 5.68 -12.07 4.35
N GLN A 73 6.52 -12.18 5.38
CA GLN A 73 6.78 -13.43 6.10
C GLN A 73 5.55 -13.99 6.83
N ARG A 74 4.55 -13.16 7.09
CA ARG A 74 3.27 -13.64 7.67
C ARG A 74 2.51 -14.59 6.75
N ARG A 75 2.80 -14.56 5.44
CA ARG A 75 2.13 -15.39 4.43
C ARG A 75 3.08 -16.28 3.64
N ILE A 76 4.34 -15.89 3.52
CA ILE A 76 5.36 -16.59 2.73
C ILE A 76 6.45 -17.10 3.68
N SER A 77 6.55 -18.42 3.80
CA SER A 77 7.58 -19.08 4.61
C SER A 77 8.79 -19.55 3.79
N ASP A 78 8.69 -19.54 2.45
CA ASP A 78 9.78 -19.98 1.57
C ASP A 78 10.97 -19.03 1.66
N ARG A 79 12.10 -19.58 2.16
CA ARG A 79 13.33 -18.81 2.37
C ARG A 79 13.96 -18.33 1.06
N SER A 80 13.78 -19.06 -0.04
CA SER A 80 14.34 -18.71 -1.35
C SER A 80 13.60 -17.50 -1.91
N VAL A 81 12.27 -17.46 -1.83
CA VAL A 81 11.45 -16.31 -2.23
C VAL A 81 11.80 -15.09 -1.39
N LEU A 82 11.90 -15.24 -0.06
CA LEU A 82 12.27 -14.14 0.83
C LEU A 82 13.69 -13.61 0.56
N LYS A 83 14.63 -14.49 0.20
CA LYS A 83 15.98 -14.09 -0.21
C LYS A 83 15.96 -13.29 -1.50
N LEU A 84 15.19 -13.71 -2.51
CA LEU A 84 15.03 -12.97 -3.77
C LEU A 84 14.47 -11.57 -3.51
N MET A 85 13.41 -11.46 -2.70
CA MET A 85 12.83 -10.15 -2.34
C MET A 85 13.86 -9.23 -1.66
N ARG A 86 14.62 -9.76 -0.69
CA ARG A 86 15.70 -8.97 -0.05
C ARG A 86 16.76 -8.49 -1.04
N MET A 87 17.11 -9.32 -2.02
CA MET A 87 18.07 -8.96 -3.06
C MET A 87 17.51 -7.84 -3.93
N TRP A 88 16.25 -7.91 -4.34
CA TRP A 88 15.62 -6.86 -5.15
C TRP A 88 15.49 -5.54 -4.40
N LEU A 89 15.03 -5.57 -3.15
CA LEU A 89 14.92 -4.37 -2.32
C LEU A 89 16.26 -3.68 -2.07
N LYS A 90 17.35 -4.45 -1.96
CA LYS A 90 18.71 -3.94 -1.76
C LYS A 90 19.44 -3.58 -3.07
N SER A 91 18.82 -3.83 -4.22
CA SER A 91 19.44 -3.49 -5.50
C SER A 91 19.61 -1.98 -5.61
N PRO A 92 20.83 -1.49 -5.93
CA PRO A 92 21.08 -0.07 -6.05
C PRO A 92 20.26 0.49 -7.22
N VAL A 93 19.60 1.63 -7.01
CA VAL A 93 18.99 2.41 -8.08
C VAL A 93 20.10 3.20 -8.77
N VAL A 94 20.32 2.93 -10.05
CA VAL A 94 21.25 3.69 -10.87
C VAL A 94 20.47 4.79 -11.58
N GLU A 95 20.66 6.03 -11.17
CA GLU A 95 20.14 7.19 -11.91
C GLU A 95 20.99 7.43 -13.18
N GLU A 96 20.35 7.63 -14.31
CA GLU A 96 21.03 7.98 -15.55
C GLU A 96 21.85 9.28 -15.35
N GLY A 97 23.16 9.18 -15.52
CA GLY A 97 24.09 10.30 -15.34
C GLY A 97 24.98 10.23 -14.09
N ASN A 98 24.71 9.34 -13.16
CA ASN A 98 25.53 9.19 -11.95
C ASN A 98 26.56 8.04 -12.13
N LYS A 99 27.83 8.37 -12.40
CA LYS A 99 28.94 7.40 -12.60
C LYS A 99 29.40 6.72 -11.31
N GLY A 100 28.80 7.05 -10.17
CA GLY A 100 29.08 6.40 -8.88
C GLY A 100 28.04 5.31 -8.63
N GLY A 101 28.46 4.07 -8.43
CA GLY A 101 27.59 2.95 -8.10
C GLY A 101 26.62 3.30 -6.95
N GLY A 102 25.33 3.09 -7.16
CA GLY A 102 24.29 3.41 -6.18
C GLY A 102 24.55 2.72 -4.84
N ARG A 103 24.28 3.40 -3.74
CA ARG A 103 24.38 2.82 -2.40
C ARG A 103 23.15 1.96 -2.12
N PRO A 104 23.30 0.78 -1.47
CA PRO A 104 22.14 0.01 -1.03
C PRO A 104 21.27 0.87 -0.10
N SER A 105 20.00 1.00 -0.39
CA SER A 105 19.05 1.67 0.49
C SER A 105 18.47 0.67 1.50
N LYS A 106 18.09 1.18 2.67
CA LYS A 106 17.28 0.43 3.64
C LYS A 106 15.80 0.67 3.46
N LYS A 107 15.45 1.63 2.59
CA LYS A 107 14.07 2.07 2.31
C LYS A 107 13.82 2.12 0.82
N GLY A 108 12.56 2.01 0.47
CA GLY A 108 12.07 2.15 -0.89
C GLY A 108 12.01 0.84 -1.67
N THR A 109 11.15 0.82 -2.65
CA THR A 109 11.07 -0.27 -3.64
C THR A 109 11.62 0.24 -4.97
N PRO A 110 12.35 -0.60 -5.74
CA PRO A 110 12.90 -0.18 -7.02
C PRO A 110 11.80 0.37 -7.93
N GLN A 111 11.90 1.65 -8.33
CA GLN A 111 10.94 2.25 -9.26
C GLN A 111 10.99 1.48 -10.59
N GLY A 112 9.80 1.10 -11.11
CA GLY A 112 9.68 0.28 -12.33
C GLY A 112 9.97 -1.22 -12.14
N GLY A 113 10.15 -1.69 -10.91
CA GLY A 113 10.18 -3.12 -10.60
C GLY A 113 8.81 -3.76 -10.80
N VAL A 114 8.77 -4.94 -11.44
CA VAL A 114 7.51 -5.66 -11.74
C VAL A 114 6.75 -6.02 -10.47
N ILE A 115 7.44 -6.36 -9.39
CA ILE A 115 6.86 -6.76 -8.10
C ILE A 115 6.55 -5.59 -7.17
N SER A 116 7.13 -4.39 -7.43
CA SER A 116 7.03 -3.24 -6.54
C SER A 116 5.60 -2.80 -6.23
N PRO A 117 4.64 -2.82 -7.18
CA PRO A 117 3.25 -2.49 -6.89
C PRO A 117 2.58 -3.44 -5.88
N LEU A 118 2.85 -4.74 -5.97
CA LEU A 118 2.36 -5.71 -4.99
C LEU A 118 2.95 -5.45 -3.60
N LEU A 119 4.27 -5.21 -3.53
CA LEU A 119 4.97 -4.93 -2.26
C LEU A 119 4.42 -3.67 -1.59
N ALA A 120 4.14 -2.62 -2.36
CA ALA A 120 3.50 -1.41 -1.87
C ALA A 120 2.11 -1.69 -1.30
N ASN A 121 1.30 -2.48 -1.99
CA ASN A 121 -0.02 -2.88 -1.48
C ASN A 121 0.07 -3.73 -0.20
N ILE A 122 1.04 -4.64 -0.10
CA ILE A 122 1.28 -5.43 1.13
C ILE A 122 1.63 -4.50 2.29
N TYR A 123 2.46 -3.48 2.05
CA TYR A 123 2.86 -2.53 3.10
C TYR A 123 1.67 -1.73 3.62
N LEU A 124 0.84 -1.16 2.72
CA LEU A 124 -0.36 -0.37 3.08
C LEU A 124 -1.53 -1.21 3.58
N HIS A 125 -1.56 -2.51 3.31
CA HIS A 125 -2.64 -3.37 3.81
C HIS A 125 -2.79 -3.32 5.34
N GLY A 126 -1.68 -3.07 6.07
CA GLY A 126 -1.71 -2.87 7.52
C GLY A 126 -2.57 -1.67 7.91
N PHE A 127 -2.41 -0.55 7.20
CA PHE A 127 -3.24 0.65 7.36
C PHE A 127 -4.71 0.37 7.00
N ASP A 128 -4.97 -0.27 5.86
CA ASP A 128 -6.33 -0.62 5.44
C ASP A 128 -7.06 -1.43 6.53
N ARG A 129 -6.38 -2.43 7.10
CA ARG A 129 -6.94 -3.24 8.20
C ARG A 129 -7.17 -2.44 9.47
N ALA A 130 -6.20 -1.61 9.88
CA ALA A 130 -6.31 -0.79 11.07
C ALA A 130 -7.48 0.18 10.94
N PHE A 131 -7.66 0.82 9.76
CA PHE A 131 -8.77 1.73 9.49
C PHE A 131 -10.14 1.13 9.82
N TYR A 132 -10.35 -0.15 9.51
CA TYR A 132 -11.63 -0.83 9.72
C TYR A 132 -11.73 -1.62 11.02
N ARG A 133 -10.61 -2.08 11.60
CA ARG A 133 -10.61 -3.01 12.73
C ARG A 133 -10.15 -2.41 14.06
N ASP A 134 -9.37 -1.33 14.05
CA ASP A 134 -9.00 -0.64 15.28
C ASP A 134 -10.28 -0.04 15.93
N PRO A 135 -10.56 -0.33 17.19
CA PRO A 135 -11.70 0.30 17.92
C PRO A 135 -11.66 1.83 17.92
N ARG A 136 -10.46 2.43 17.78
CA ARG A 136 -10.26 3.88 17.67
C ARG A 136 -10.20 4.35 16.22
N GLY A 137 -10.24 3.43 15.26
CA GLY A 137 -10.11 3.71 13.83
C GLY A 137 -11.31 4.49 13.27
N PRO A 138 -11.11 5.22 12.17
CA PRO A 138 -12.13 6.09 11.58
C PRO A 138 -13.43 5.40 11.21
N TYR A 139 -13.38 4.14 10.80
CA TYR A 139 -14.59 3.35 10.53
C TYR A 139 -15.44 3.18 11.77
N GLN A 140 -14.83 2.79 12.90
CA GLN A 140 -15.57 2.49 14.13
C GLN A 140 -16.12 3.75 14.80
N VAL A 141 -15.34 4.84 14.81
CA VAL A 141 -15.71 6.06 15.56
C VAL A 141 -16.59 7.04 14.78
N ALA A 142 -16.53 7.01 13.44
CA ALA A 142 -17.22 7.99 12.59
C ALA A 142 -17.94 7.36 11.38
N ASN A 143 -18.01 6.04 11.30
CA ASN A 143 -18.53 5.34 10.13
C ASN A 143 -17.90 5.84 8.81
N ALA A 144 -16.62 6.25 8.88
CA ALA A 144 -15.87 6.68 7.73
C ALA A 144 -15.60 5.52 6.77
N ARG A 145 -15.36 5.83 5.51
CA ARG A 145 -14.98 4.85 4.49
C ARG A 145 -13.68 5.28 3.84
N LEU A 146 -12.80 4.31 3.65
CA LEU A 146 -11.55 4.46 2.93
C LEU A 146 -11.74 3.95 1.50
N VAL A 147 -11.23 4.69 0.53
CA VAL A 147 -11.03 4.25 -0.84
C VAL A 147 -9.59 4.54 -1.20
N ARG A 148 -8.83 3.52 -1.53
CA ARG A 148 -7.42 3.63 -1.84
C ARG A 148 -7.13 3.20 -3.27
N TYR A 149 -6.39 4.01 -4.01
CA TYR A 149 -5.85 3.65 -5.31
C TYR A 149 -4.33 3.81 -5.29
N ALA A 150 -3.62 2.70 -5.14
CA ALA A 150 -2.17 2.66 -4.84
C ALA A 150 -1.85 3.43 -3.55
N ASP A 151 -1.15 4.55 -3.65
CA ASP A 151 -0.77 5.49 -2.60
C ASP A 151 -1.79 6.64 -2.40
N ASP A 152 -2.71 6.85 -3.33
CA ASP A 152 -3.78 7.83 -3.17
C ASP A 152 -4.84 7.31 -2.17
N LEU A 153 -5.08 8.05 -1.11
CA LEU A 153 -6.01 7.73 -0.03
C LEU A 153 -7.14 8.74 0.03
N VAL A 154 -8.36 8.30 -0.23
CA VAL A 154 -9.57 9.11 -0.09
C VAL A 154 -10.40 8.57 1.07
N ILE A 155 -10.60 9.38 2.10
CA ILE A 155 -11.45 9.06 3.24
C ILE A 155 -12.72 9.91 3.16
N VAL A 156 -13.87 9.26 3.19
CA VAL A 156 -15.17 9.92 3.15
C VAL A 156 -15.96 9.63 4.43
N ALA A 157 -16.57 10.66 5.01
CA ALA A 157 -17.39 10.55 6.22
C ALA A 157 -18.52 11.60 6.23
N ARG A 158 -19.45 11.47 7.18
CA ARG A 158 -20.41 12.54 7.44
C ARG A 158 -19.78 13.76 8.07
N TYR A 159 -18.79 13.52 8.95
CA TYR A 159 -17.99 14.55 9.58
C TYR A 159 -16.54 14.07 9.70
N ILE A 160 -15.59 14.93 9.31
CA ILE A 160 -14.15 14.70 9.44
C ILE A 160 -13.60 15.76 10.39
N GLY A 161 -13.21 15.32 11.57
CA GLY A 161 -12.60 16.18 12.59
C GLY A 161 -11.19 15.72 12.95
N PRO A 162 -10.51 16.43 13.86
CA PRO A 162 -9.13 16.14 14.26
C PRO A 162 -8.90 14.69 14.67
N ARG A 163 -9.89 14.05 15.30
CA ARG A 163 -9.79 12.64 15.70
C ARG A 163 -9.51 11.69 14.53
N ILE A 164 -10.06 11.98 13.34
CA ILE A 164 -9.82 11.17 12.14
C ILE A 164 -8.48 11.52 11.53
N THR A 165 -8.21 12.81 11.33
CA THR A 165 -6.98 13.27 10.67
C THR A 165 -5.73 12.94 11.48
N ASP A 166 -5.80 13.08 12.81
CA ASP A 166 -4.70 12.71 13.70
C ASP A 166 -4.47 11.20 13.72
N TRP A 167 -5.54 10.40 13.81
CA TRP A 167 -5.43 8.94 13.73
C TRP A 167 -4.77 8.48 12.42
N VAL A 168 -5.16 9.09 11.28
CA VAL A 168 -4.60 8.76 9.97
C VAL A 168 -3.12 9.09 9.93
N ARG A 169 -2.74 10.32 10.36
CA ARG A 169 -1.35 10.75 10.42
C ARG A 169 -0.52 9.84 11.31
N ASP A 170 -0.94 9.64 12.56
CA ASP A 170 -0.21 8.83 13.53
C ASP A 170 -0.05 7.38 13.09
N THR A 171 -1.02 6.82 12.34
CA THR A 171 -0.95 5.44 11.83
C THR A 171 -0.06 5.31 10.59
N LEU A 172 0.10 6.37 9.78
CA LEU A 172 0.95 6.36 8.60
C LEU A 172 2.41 6.73 8.91
N GLU A 173 2.65 7.54 9.96
CA GLU A 173 3.98 8.01 10.36
C GLU A 173 4.63 7.12 11.44
N GLY A 174 3.88 6.29 12.14
CA GLY A 174 4.35 5.39 13.23
C GLY A 174 4.70 4.01 12.74
#